data_f10a9b632424b329fd24b8bb145da358
#
_entry.id   f10a9b632424b329fd24b8bb145da358
#
_cell.length_a   1.000
_cell.length_b   1.000
_cell.length_c   1.000
_cell.angle_alpha   90.00
_cell.angle_beta   90.00
_cell.angle_gamma   90.00
#
_symmetry.space_group_name_H-M   'P 1'
#
loop_
_entity.id
_entity.type
_entity.pdbx_description
1 polymer ?
#
loop_
_entity_poly.entity_id
_entity_poly.type
_entity_poly.pdbx_seq_one_letter_code
_entity_poly.pdbx_strand_id
1 'polypeptide(L)'
;MLKVIAEDFIKPEYIETVLPLYRELIEATKKEPHCIAYDLYIDEKDPGHFIFIEEWPNHAALDEHCASKHFQRLVPQIDQYTRQEARYILMDDVVNPAVS
;
A
#
# COMPACT_ATOMS: atom_id res chain seq x y z
N MET A 1 -3.90 -10.65 -13.23
CA MET A 1 -3.69 -10.23 -11.83
C MET A 1 -2.98 -8.89 -11.79
N LEU A 2 -3.45 -7.99 -10.96
CA LEU A 2 -2.85 -6.68 -10.81
C LEU A 2 -1.90 -6.68 -9.60
N LYS A 3 -0.66 -6.28 -9.83
CA LYS A 3 0.30 -6.03 -8.75
C LYS A 3 0.53 -4.53 -8.60
N VAL A 4 0.68 -4.09 -7.37
CA VAL A 4 0.89 -2.68 -7.06
C VAL A 4 2.09 -2.54 -6.14
N ILE A 5 2.94 -1.57 -6.48
CA ILE A 5 3.94 -1.07 -5.55
C ILE A 5 3.49 0.33 -5.15
N ALA A 6 3.30 0.55 -3.87
CA ALA A 6 2.94 1.86 -3.33
C ALA A 6 4.04 2.30 -2.37
N GLU A 7 4.67 3.44 -2.66
CA GLU A 7 5.81 3.92 -1.88
C GLU A 7 5.41 5.19 -1.12
N ASP A 8 5.63 5.15 0.18
CA ASP A 8 5.49 6.32 1.05
C ASP A 8 6.85 6.78 1.54
N PHE A 9 7.03 8.08 1.62
CA PHE A 9 8.28 8.70 2.08
C PHE A 9 7.98 9.50 3.33
N ILE A 10 8.22 8.88 4.48
CA ILE A 10 7.89 9.43 5.80
C ILE A 10 9.08 10.22 6.35
N LYS A 11 8.80 11.33 7.02
CA LYS A 11 9.84 12.04 7.76
C LYS A 11 10.35 11.13 8.88
N PRO A 12 11.69 10.94 9.00
CA PRO A 12 12.25 9.96 9.95
C PRO A 12 11.78 10.14 11.39
N GLU A 13 11.56 11.38 11.82
CA GLU A 13 11.11 11.66 13.18
C GLU A 13 9.68 11.19 13.46
N TYR A 14 8.90 10.84 12.44
CA TYR A 14 7.52 10.40 12.60
C TYR A 14 7.30 8.92 12.32
N ILE A 15 8.37 8.14 12.15
CA ILE A 15 8.25 6.71 11.87
C ILE A 15 7.43 6.01 12.96
N GLU A 16 7.74 6.24 14.22
CA GLU A 16 7.01 5.60 15.30
C GLU A 16 5.54 6.05 15.37
N THR A 17 5.26 7.25 14.92
CA THR A 17 3.89 7.78 14.87
C THR A 17 3.05 7.08 13.81
N VAL A 18 3.63 6.78 12.64
CA VAL A 18 2.89 6.15 11.53
C VAL A 18 2.77 4.64 11.66
N LEU A 19 3.66 3.98 12.39
CA LEU A 19 3.62 2.52 12.51
C LEU A 19 2.27 1.97 12.99
N PRO A 20 1.63 2.53 14.03
CA PRO A 20 0.31 2.06 14.42
C PRO A 20 -0.76 2.28 13.35
N LEU A 21 -0.66 3.36 12.59
CA LEU A 21 -1.60 3.66 11.50
C LEU A 21 -1.44 2.64 10.37
N TYR A 22 -0.20 2.33 10.00
CA TYR A 22 0.08 1.28 9.01
C TYR A 22 -0.42 -0.08 9.46
N ARG A 23 -0.20 -0.40 10.73
CA ARG A 23 -0.63 -1.69 11.28
C ARG A 23 -2.14 -1.85 11.18
N GLU A 24 -2.88 -0.81 11.53
CA GLU A 24 -4.34 -0.80 11.42
C GLU A 24 -4.79 -0.92 9.96
N LEU A 25 -4.15 -0.18 9.05
CA LEU A 25 -4.45 -0.22 7.62
C LEU A 25 -4.24 -1.62 7.05
N ILE A 26 -3.13 -2.26 7.39
CA ILE A 26 -2.82 -3.62 6.92
C ILE A 26 -3.85 -4.62 7.43
N GLU A 27 -4.16 -4.58 8.71
CA GLU A 27 -5.12 -5.52 9.31
C GLU A 27 -6.50 -5.39 8.66
N ALA A 28 -6.97 -4.15 8.47
CA ALA A 28 -8.27 -3.92 7.85
C ALA A 28 -8.27 -4.31 6.37
N THR A 29 -7.20 -4.00 5.65
CA THR A 29 -7.09 -4.31 4.22
C THR A 29 -7.07 -5.82 3.97
N LYS A 30 -6.37 -6.58 4.81
CA LYS A 30 -6.31 -8.04 4.65
C LYS A 30 -7.66 -8.72 4.86
N LYS A 31 -8.61 -8.05 5.49
CA LYS A 31 -9.99 -8.55 5.65
C LYS A 31 -10.88 -8.23 4.46
N GLU A 32 -10.44 -7.42 3.53
CA GLU A 32 -11.21 -7.13 2.33
C GLU A 32 -11.38 -8.41 1.49
N PRO A 33 -12.58 -8.66 0.96
CA PRO A 33 -12.86 -9.93 0.28
C PRO A 33 -11.99 -10.19 -0.95
N HIS A 34 -11.48 -9.16 -1.60
CA HIS A 34 -10.71 -9.28 -2.83
C HIS A 34 -9.21 -9.02 -2.63
N CYS A 35 -8.75 -8.83 -1.41
CA CYS A 35 -7.34 -8.64 -1.13
C CYS A 35 -6.60 -9.98 -1.23
N ILE A 36 -5.68 -10.07 -2.18
CA ILE A 36 -4.84 -11.27 -2.35
C ILE A 36 -3.58 -11.14 -1.50
N ALA A 37 -2.91 -9.99 -1.57
CA ALA A 37 -1.73 -9.71 -0.76
C ALA A 37 -1.64 -8.21 -0.48
N TYR A 38 -1.17 -7.88 0.72
CA TYR A 38 -1.01 -6.50 1.14
C TYR A 38 0.05 -6.46 2.24
N ASP A 39 1.29 -6.25 1.85
CA ASP A 39 2.43 -6.34 2.75
C ASP A 39 3.27 -5.07 2.69
N LEU A 40 3.77 -4.66 3.85
CA LEU A 40 4.55 -3.43 3.99
C LEU A 40 6.00 -3.78 4.33
N TYR A 41 6.90 -3.13 3.63
CA TYR A 41 8.35 -3.26 3.82
C TYR A 41 8.97 -1.90 4.04
N ILE A 42 10.19 -1.88 4.55
CA ILE A 42 10.98 -0.68 4.72
C ILE A 42 12.29 -0.83 3.97
N ASP A 43 12.74 0.24 3.33
CA ASP A 43 14.04 0.27 2.68
C ASP A 43 15.14 0.25 3.74
N GLU A 44 16.04 -0.73 3.68
CA GLU A 44 17.12 -0.86 4.65
C GLU A 44 18.02 0.38 4.71
N LYS A 45 18.16 1.08 3.60
CA LYS A 45 19.05 2.25 3.48
C LYS A 45 18.36 3.57 3.70
N ASP A 46 17.04 3.57 3.76
CA ASP A 46 16.25 4.79 3.94
C ASP A 46 15.08 4.50 4.86
N PRO A 47 15.24 4.69 6.17
CA PRO A 47 14.23 4.28 7.16
C PRO A 47 12.86 4.91 6.99
N GLY A 48 12.76 6.05 6.31
CA GLY A 48 11.48 6.69 6.05
C GLY A 48 10.79 6.20 4.79
N HIS A 49 11.43 5.35 4.01
CA HIS A 49 10.90 4.85 2.76
C HIS A 49 10.18 3.52 2.97
N PHE A 50 8.85 3.58 2.98
CA PHE A 50 7.99 2.41 3.16
C PHE A 50 7.41 1.98 1.83
N ILE A 51 7.35 0.68 1.61
CA ILE A 51 6.94 0.11 0.33
C ILE A 51 5.86 -0.94 0.58
N PHE A 52 4.65 -0.69 0.07
CA PHE A 52 3.62 -1.71 -0.01
C PHE A 52 3.80 -2.53 -1.28
N ILE A 53 3.70 -3.84 -1.14
CA ILE A 53 3.59 -4.75 -2.27
C ILE A 53 2.22 -5.39 -2.18
N GLU A 54 1.39 -5.20 -3.21
CA GLU A 54 -0.01 -5.56 -3.19
C GLU A 54 -0.37 -6.41 -4.39
N GLU A 55 -1.34 -7.30 -4.21
CA GLU A 55 -1.91 -8.08 -5.30
C GLU A 55 -3.44 -8.04 -5.21
N TRP A 56 -4.05 -7.72 -6.33
CA TRP A 56 -5.50 -7.62 -6.49
C TRP A 56 -5.94 -8.39 -7.73
N PRO A 57 -7.14 -8.99 -7.74
CA PRO A 57 -7.58 -9.73 -8.93
C PRO A 57 -7.77 -8.85 -10.16
N ASN A 58 -8.14 -7.58 -9.95
CA ASN A 58 -8.40 -6.63 -11.02
C ASN A 58 -8.43 -5.19 -10.49
N HIS A 59 -8.60 -4.23 -11.39
CA HIS A 59 -8.68 -2.82 -11.02
C HIS A 59 -9.89 -2.48 -10.14
N ALA A 60 -11.01 -3.16 -10.36
CA ALA A 60 -12.22 -2.92 -9.56
C ALA A 60 -11.97 -3.21 -8.07
N ALA A 61 -11.24 -4.28 -7.76
CA ALA A 61 -10.89 -4.61 -6.38
C ALA A 61 -9.98 -3.55 -5.76
N LEU A 62 -9.01 -3.03 -6.52
CA LEU A 62 -8.17 -1.93 -6.06
C LEU A 62 -9.00 -0.67 -5.80
N ASP A 63 -9.95 -0.36 -6.69
CA ASP A 63 -10.83 0.79 -6.51
C ASP A 63 -11.67 0.66 -5.24
N GLU A 64 -12.20 -0.52 -4.96
CA GLU A 64 -12.92 -0.80 -3.72
C GLU A 64 -12.04 -0.57 -2.49
N HIS A 65 -10.78 -1.00 -2.55
CA HIS A 65 -9.82 -0.77 -1.49
C HIS A 65 -9.62 0.73 -1.23
N CYS A 66 -9.38 1.50 -2.28
CA CYS A 66 -9.17 2.94 -2.16
C CYS A 66 -10.42 3.68 -1.66
N ALA A 67 -11.61 3.14 -1.92
CA ALA A 67 -12.87 3.69 -1.46
C ALA A 67 -13.28 3.20 -0.06
N SER A 68 -12.55 2.27 0.52
CA SER A 68 -12.89 1.69 1.82
C SER A 68 -12.79 2.72 2.95
N LYS A 69 -13.55 2.49 4.03
CA LYS A 69 -13.55 3.39 5.18
C LYS A 69 -12.18 3.47 5.84
N HIS A 70 -11.49 2.36 5.97
CA HIS A 70 -10.16 2.32 6.58
C HIS A 70 -9.13 3.08 5.73
N PHE A 71 -9.16 2.93 4.41
CA PHE A 71 -8.27 3.67 3.52
C PHE A 71 -8.53 5.18 3.63
N GLN A 72 -9.80 5.60 3.51
CA GLN A 72 -10.18 7.00 3.54
C GLN A 72 -9.88 7.68 4.89
N ARG A 73 -9.87 6.92 5.96
CA ARG A 73 -9.55 7.43 7.30
C ARG A 73 -8.05 7.46 7.58
N LEU A 74 -7.35 6.39 7.26
CA LEU A 74 -5.95 6.22 7.67
C LEU A 74 -4.94 6.85 6.72
N VAL A 75 -5.15 6.77 5.42
CA VAL A 75 -4.18 7.27 4.44
C VAL A 75 -3.98 8.79 4.58
N PRO A 76 -5.04 9.62 4.71
CA PRO A 76 -4.81 11.05 4.94
C PRO A 76 -4.05 11.36 6.23
N GLN A 77 -4.23 10.55 7.27
CA GLN A 77 -3.46 10.73 8.51
C GLN A 77 -1.98 10.44 8.29
N ILE A 78 -1.67 9.37 7.57
CA ILE A 78 -0.28 9.00 7.24
C ILE A 78 0.35 10.10 6.37
N ASP A 79 -0.40 10.62 5.41
CA ASP A 79 0.09 11.64 4.48
C ASP A 79 0.57 12.91 5.18
N GLN A 80 0.08 13.21 6.37
CA GLN A 80 0.53 14.36 7.15
C GLN A 80 2.02 14.28 7.55
N TYR A 81 2.57 13.09 7.54
CA TYR A 81 3.93 12.84 8.03
C TYR A 81 4.93 12.56 6.91
N THR A 82 4.52 12.79 5.66
CA THR A 82 5.38 12.54 4.50
C THR A 82 6.31 13.72 4.23
N ARG A 83 7.48 13.40 3.67
CA ARG A 83 8.48 14.38 3.24
C ARG A 83 8.39 14.65 1.74
N GLN A 84 7.67 13.83 1.00
CA GLN A 84 7.43 13.97 -0.44
C GLN A 84 6.21 13.16 -0.84
N GLU A 85 5.72 13.36 -2.05
CA GLU A 85 4.55 12.64 -2.55
C GLU A 85 4.80 11.14 -2.67
N ALA A 86 3.76 10.36 -2.37
CA ALA A 86 3.77 8.93 -2.58
C ALA A 86 3.91 8.59 -4.06
N ARG A 87 4.47 7.43 -4.36
CA ARG A 87 4.61 6.93 -5.72
C ARG A 87 3.86 5.61 -5.85
N TYR A 88 3.24 5.41 -6.99
CA TYR A 88 2.47 4.20 -7.26
C TYR A 88 2.90 3.61 -8.59
N ILE A 89 3.09 2.30 -8.61
CA ILE A 89 3.36 1.56 -9.84
C ILE A 89 2.33 0.44 -9.92
N LEU A 90 1.46 0.50 -10.92
CA LEU A 90 0.51 -0.56 -11.21
C LEU A 90 1.11 -1.42 -12.33
N MET A 91 1.15 -2.72 -12.09
CA MET A 91 1.89 -3.63 -12.96
C MET A 91 0.99 -4.76 -13.45
N ASP A 92 1.09 -5.03 -14.75
CA ASP A 92 0.47 -6.18 -15.36
C ASP A 92 1.51 -7.26 -15.64
N ASP A 93 1.06 -8.49 -15.79
CA ASP A 93 1.93 -9.58 -16.21
C ASP A 93 2.43 -9.34 -17.64
N VAL A 94 3.73 -9.45 -17.84
CA VAL A 94 4.32 -9.33 -19.19
C VAL A 94 4.35 -10.67 -19.89
N VAL A 95 4.80 -11.70 -19.18
CA VAL A 95 4.77 -13.07 -19.66
C VAL A 95 3.87 -13.83 -18.70
N ASN A 96 2.68 -14.14 -19.15
CA ASN A 96 1.69 -14.76 -18.29
C ASN A 96 1.28 -16.11 -18.85
N PRO A 97 1.74 -17.22 -18.25
CA PRO A 97 1.37 -18.55 -18.69
C PRO A 97 -0.13 -18.82 -18.69
N ALA A 98 -0.88 -18.13 -17.86
CA ALA A 98 -2.33 -18.31 -17.78
C ALA A 98 -3.06 -17.74 -18.98
N VAL A 99 -2.45 -16.82 -19.71
CA VAL A 99 -3.05 -16.24 -20.93
C VAL A 99 -2.49 -16.84 -22.19
N SER A 100 -1.49 -17.66 -22.07
CA SER A 100 -0.85 -18.34 -23.19
C SER A 100 -1.46 -19.71 -23.44
#